data_4456f8e949f835607913ac4c90bd0e1a
#
_entry.id   4456f8e949f835607913ac4c90bd0e1a
#
_cell.length_a   1.000
_cell.length_b   1.000
_cell.length_c   1.000
_cell.angle_alpha   90.00
_cell.angle_beta   90.00
_cell.angle_gamma   90.00
#
_symmetry.space_group_name_H-M   'P 1'
#
loop_
_entity.id
_entity.type
_entity.pdbx_description
1 polymer ?
#
loop_
_entity_poly.entity_id
_entity_poly.type
_entity_poly.pdbx_seq_one_letter_code
_entity_poly.pdbx_strand_id
1 'polypeptide(L)'
;SDWDTALNKIKDEIIKRGKDKTITLSGKFTDAETIIASKIFLKGLGSDLYDCRFDNAQIIHGENESYKFNSSIQEVENADAILLVGSNPRWEASVLNARIRKAFIDNNCKIGLIGPSVDLNYSYDKISESLGELNDILDNKSKFSEVLFNATNPIIIVGTSAINSSEGSSVLKTCAEIAKQLPNFSESFNPLNILNQDISR
;
A
#
# COMPACT_ATOMS: atom_id res chain seq x y z
N SER A 1 -16.88 15.23 31.87
CA SER A 1 -16.80 14.02 32.72
C SER A 1 -15.34 13.62 32.86
N ASP A 2 -14.97 13.14 34.04
CA ASP A 2 -13.66 12.55 34.31
C ASP A 2 -13.55 11.14 33.70
N TRP A 3 -12.34 10.59 33.72
CA TRP A 3 -12.06 9.26 33.18
C TRP A 3 -12.80 8.15 33.92
N ASP A 4 -12.93 8.25 35.24
CA ASP A 4 -13.60 7.23 36.05
C ASP A 4 -15.10 7.14 35.71
N THR A 5 -15.76 8.27 35.55
CA THR A 5 -17.15 8.32 35.10
C THR A 5 -17.31 7.74 33.68
N ALA A 6 -16.40 8.05 32.77
CA ALA A 6 -16.46 7.54 31.39
C ALA A 6 -16.24 6.03 31.34
N LEU A 7 -15.23 5.53 32.05
CA LEU A 7 -14.90 4.10 32.10
C LEU A 7 -16.00 3.28 32.76
N ASN A 8 -16.61 3.76 33.84
CA ASN A 8 -17.74 3.10 34.48
C ASN A 8 -18.94 3.01 33.53
N LYS A 9 -19.25 4.07 32.81
CA LYS A 9 -20.34 4.06 31.84
C LYS A 9 -20.07 3.07 30.69
N ILE A 10 -18.83 2.99 30.18
CA ILE A 10 -18.43 2.00 29.17
C ILE A 10 -18.58 0.59 29.70
N LYS A 11 -18.11 0.32 30.94
CA LYS A 11 -18.24 -0.97 31.60
C LYS A 11 -19.70 -1.38 31.69
N ASP A 12 -20.58 -0.50 32.17
CA ASP A 12 -22.01 -0.79 32.36
C ASP A 12 -22.69 -1.10 31.02
N GLU A 13 -22.34 -0.35 29.94
CA GLU A 13 -22.88 -0.63 28.61
C GLU A 13 -22.38 -1.95 28.04
N ILE A 14 -21.12 -2.32 28.25
CA ILE A 14 -20.58 -3.61 27.82
C ILE A 14 -21.30 -4.76 28.53
N ILE A 15 -21.46 -4.66 29.83
CA ILE A 15 -22.18 -5.68 30.64
C ILE A 15 -23.63 -5.81 30.17
N LYS A 16 -24.30 -4.69 29.91
CA LYS A 16 -25.69 -4.64 29.46
C LYS A 16 -25.89 -5.26 28.09
N ARG A 17 -24.99 -4.99 27.14
CA ARG A 17 -25.10 -5.43 25.73
C ARG A 17 -24.59 -6.84 25.49
N GLY A 18 -23.61 -7.26 26.28
CA GLY A 18 -22.94 -8.54 26.15
C GLY A 18 -21.74 -8.56 25.19
N LYS A 19 -20.92 -9.58 25.37
CA LYS A 19 -19.65 -9.75 24.62
C LYS A 19 -19.82 -9.81 23.10
N ASP A 20 -20.89 -10.47 22.64
CA ASP A 20 -21.14 -10.69 21.20
C ASP A 20 -21.55 -9.41 20.44
N LYS A 21 -21.76 -8.32 21.19
CA LYS A 21 -22.09 -6.99 20.63
C LYS A 21 -21.01 -5.94 20.91
N THR A 22 -19.86 -6.39 21.38
CA THR A 22 -18.69 -5.53 21.63
C THR A 22 -17.60 -5.86 20.64
N ILE A 23 -17.27 -4.90 19.77
CA ILE A 23 -16.18 -4.98 18.78
C ILE A 23 -15.13 -3.92 19.08
N THR A 24 -13.87 -4.26 18.87
CA THR A 24 -12.79 -3.28 18.88
C THR A 24 -12.30 -3.03 17.46
N LEU A 25 -12.22 -1.76 17.10
CA LEU A 25 -11.67 -1.29 15.82
C LEU A 25 -10.43 -0.47 16.10
N SER A 26 -9.28 -0.88 15.54
CA SER A 26 -8.02 -0.12 15.61
C SER A 26 -7.79 0.67 14.35
N GLY A 27 -7.56 1.96 14.48
CA GLY A 27 -7.26 2.85 13.36
C GLY A 27 -5.80 2.79 12.92
N LYS A 28 -5.51 3.37 11.77
CA LYS A 28 -4.19 3.31 11.09
C LYS A 28 -3.02 3.95 11.87
N PHE A 29 -3.30 4.76 12.87
CA PHE A 29 -2.28 5.41 13.71
C PHE A 29 -2.23 4.84 15.14
N THR A 30 -2.91 3.71 15.39
CA THR A 30 -2.90 3.07 16.70
C THR A 30 -1.54 2.37 16.90
N ASP A 31 -0.89 2.64 18.04
CA ASP A 31 0.36 1.98 18.41
C ASP A 31 0.17 0.49 18.73
N ALA A 32 1.26 -0.27 18.66
CA ALA A 32 1.24 -1.72 18.85
C ALA A 32 0.78 -2.11 20.27
N GLU A 33 1.16 -1.34 21.28
CA GLU A 33 0.78 -1.56 22.67
C GLU A 33 -0.74 -1.44 22.86
N THR A 34 -1.34 -0.41 22.29
CA THR A 34 -2.80 -0.21 22.33
C THR A 34 -3.54 -1.33 21.58
N ILE A 35 -3.00 -1.81 20.44
CA ILE A 35 -3.57 -2.94 19.70
C ILE A 35 -3.54 -4.21 20.53
N ILE A 36 -2.41 -4.51 21.18
CA ILE A 36 -2.27 -5.68 22.04
C ILE A 36 -3.18 -5.59 23.27
N ALA A 37 -3.21 -4.42 23.93
CA ALA A 37 -4.09 -4.18 25.08
C ALA A 37 -5.57 -4.37 24.71
N SER A 38 -5.98 -3.89 23.55
CA SER A 38 -7.35 -4.05 23.03
C SER A 38 -7.70 -5.52 22.79
N LYS A 39 -6.77 -6.31 22.25
CA LYS A 39 -6.95 -7.77 22.07
C LYS A 39 -7.06 -8.51 23.41
N ILE A 40 -6.20 -8.18 24.35
CA ILE A 40 -6.23 -8.76 25.70
C ILE A 40 -7.56 -8.43 26.39
N PHE A 41 -8.01 -7.17 26.28
CA PHE A 41 -9.28 -6.72 26.82
C PHE A 41 -10.47 -7.52 26.26
N LEU A 42 -10.57 -7.64 24.93
CA LEU A 42 -11.62 -8.42 24.27
C LEU A 42 -11.58 -9.90 24.66
N LYS A 43 -10.40 -10.49 24.71
CA LYS A 43 -10.22 -11.87 25.15
C LYS A 43 -10.68 -12.06 26.59
N GLY A 44 -10.41 -11.09 27.48
CA GLY A 44 -10.92 -11.06 28.85
C GLY A 44 -12.44 -10.99 28.94
N LEU A 45 -13.11 -10.35 27.97
CA LEU A 45 -14.56 -10.34 27.82
C LEU A 45 -15.10 -11.63 27.18
N GLY A 46 -14.25 -12.50 26.63
CA GLY A 46 -14.63 -13.67 25.86
C GLY A 46 -15.20 -13.33 24.48
N SER A 47 -14.74 -12.24 23.87
CA SER A 47 -15.07 -11.82 22.50
C SER A 47 -13.84 -11.89 21.62
N ASP A 48 -14.02 -12.30 20.35
CA ASP A 48 -13.01 -12.30 19.30
C ASP A 48 -13.33 -11.26 18.20
N LEU A 49 -14.26 -10.35 18.47
CA LEU A 49 -14.70 -9.32 17.52
C LEU A 49 -13.70 -8.16 17.46
N TYR A 50 -12.64 -8.36 16.72
CA TYR A 50 -11.58 -7.37 16.47
C TYR A 50 -11.33 -7.18 14.98
N ASP A 51 -11.22 -5.94 14.55
CA ASP A 51 -10.79 -5.60 13.18
C ASP A 51 -9.96 -4.31 13.15
N CYS A 52 -9.17 -4.16 12.10
CA CYS A 52 -8.37 -2.96 11.82
C CYS A 52 -8.52 -2.51 10.36
N ARG A 53 -9.28 -3.23 9.54
CA ARG A 53 -9.42 -2.97 8.11
C ARG A 53 -10.67 -2.14 7.83
N PHE A 54 -10.45 -0.87 7.52
CA PHE A 54 -11.53 0.07 7.20
C PHE A 54 -11.77 0.25 5.70
N ASP A 55 -10.86 -0.22 4.87
CA ASP A 55 -10.74 0.16 3.47
C ASP A 55 -10.83 -1.00 2.47
N ASN A 56 -11.23 -2.17 2.87
CA ASN A 56 -11.39 -3.35 1.99
C ASN A 56 -10.12 -3.76 1.22
N ALA A 57 -8.91 -3.40 1.70
CA ALA A 57 -7.68 -3.74 1.02
C ALA A 57 -7.51 -5.25 0.82
N GLN A 58 -7.19 -5.64 -0.41
CA GLN A 58 -7.04 -7.03 -0.86
C GLN A 58 -5.60 -7.51 -0.70
N ILE A 59 -5.06 -7.44 0.54
CA ILE A 59 -3.70 -7.90 0.85
C ILE A 59 -3.65 -9.43 0.86
N ILE A 60 -2.59 -10.00 0.26
CA ILE A 60 -2.38 -11.44 0.22
C ILE A 60 -1.74 -11.87 1.55
N HIS A 61 -2.46 -12.68 2.34
CA HIS A 61 -1.97 -13.18 3.62
C HIS A 61 -0.79 -14.14 3.42
N GLY A 62 0.22 -13.98 4.26
CA GLY A 62 1.43 -14.83 4.26
C GLY A 62 2.54 -14.38 3.33
N GLU A 63 2.28 -13.43 2.42
CA GLU A 63 3.30 -12.85 1.55
C GLU A 63 3.72 -11.48 2.09
N ASN A 64 4.88 -11.41 2.74
CA ASN A 64 5.42 -10.16 3.29
C ASN A 64 5.55 -9.04 2.24
N GLU A 65 5.76 -9.41 0.99
CA GLU A 65 5.95 -8.49 -0.13
C GLU A 65 4.66 -7.78 -0.54
N SER A 66 3.50 -8.30 -0.15
CA SER A 66 2.19 -7.77 -0.55
C SER A 66 1.77 -6.50 0.20
N TYR A 67 2.51 -6.08 1.23
CA TYR A 67 2.19 -4.89 2.04
C TYR A 67 3.39 -4.03 2.40
N LYS A 68 4.61 -4.41 2.00
CA LYS A 68 5.83 -3.67 2.32
C LYS A 68 6.21 -2.68 1.23
N PHE A 69 6.83 -1.59 1.65
CA PHE A 69 7.63 -0.76 0.78
C PHE A 69 9.07 -1.28 0.84
N ASN A 70 9.48 -2.04 -0.19
CA ASN A 70 10.73 -2.82 -0.17
C ASN A 70 11.97 -1.98 -0.50
N SER A 71 11.82 -0.91 -1.29
CA SER A 71 12.92 -0.03 -1.68
C SER A 71 13.22 0.99 -0.58
N SER A 72 14.48 1.30 -0.40
CA SER A 72 14.89 2.46 0.39
C SER A 72 14.60 3.78 -0.34
N ILE A 73 14.56 4.89 0.39
CA ILE A 73 14.41 6.23 -0.20
C ILE A 73 15.52 6.53 -1.21
N GLN A 74 16.74 6.05 -0.96
CA GLN A 74 17.87 6.24 -1.87
C GLN A 74 17.70 5.45 -3.17
N GLU A 75 17.16 4.24 -3.12
CA GLU A 75 16.86 3.45 -4.31
C GLU A 75 15.78 4.11 -5.17
N VAL A 76 14.76 4.73 -4.55
CA VAL A 76 13.77 5.54 -5.28
C VAL A 76 14.41 6.74 -5.97
N GLU A 77 15.37 7.41 -5.33
CA GLU A 77 16.10 8.53 -5.96
C GLU A 77 16.96 8.08 -7.15
N ASN A 78 17.51 6.85 -7.09
CA ASN A 78 18.38 6.30 -8.13
C ASN A 78 17.61 5.57 -9.25
N ALA A 79 16.28 5.51 -9.15
CA ALA A 79 15.47 4.87 -10.17
C ALA A 79 15.56 5.58 -11.52
N ASP A 80 15.57 4.82 -12.60
CA ASP A 80 15.54 5.29 -13.99
C ASP A 80 14.22 5.00 -14.70
N ALA A 81 13.40 4.09 -14.13
CA ALA A 81 12.01 3.88 -14.52
C ALA A 81 11.13 3.63 -13.27
N ILE A 82 9.98 4.29 -13.20
CA ILE A 82 9.00 4.10 -12.10
C ILE A 82 7.61 3.87 -12.71
N LEU A 83 6.99 2.75 -12.34
CA LEU A 83 5.59 2.47 -12.65
C LEU A 83 4.72 2.76 -11.43
N LEU A 84 3.83 3.73 -11.52
CA LEU A 84 2.82 4.05 -10.51
C LEU A 84 1.51 3.33 -10.87
N VAL A 85 0.97 2.54 -9.94
CA VAL A 85 -0.27 1.78 -10.12
C VAL A 85 -1.28 2.21 -9.08
N GLY A 86 -2.32 2.93 -9.49
CA GLY A 86 -3.37 3.42 -8.62
C GLY A 86 -2.86 4.23 -7.43
N SER A 87 -1.80 5.03 -7.64
CA SER A 87 -1.18 5.84 -6.61
C SER A 87 -1.12 7.31 -7.00
N ASN A 88 -1.39 8.18 -6.02
CA ASN A 88 -1.08 9.60 -6.06
C ASN A 88 -0.07 9.93 -4.96
N PRO A 89 1.22 9.72 -5.18
CA PRO A 89 2.24 9.93 -4.15
C PRO A 89 2.31 11.37 -3.65
N ARG A 90 1.84 12.35 -4.41
CA ARG A 90 1.76 13.74 -3.92
C ARG A 90 0.84 13.88 -2.71
N TRP A 91 -0.27 13.15 -2.68
CA TRP A 91 -1.25 13.18 -1.59
C TRP A 91 -1.03 12.07 -0.57
N GLU A 92 -0.62 10.89 -1.04
CA GLU A 92 -0.47 9.71 -0.20
C GLU A 92 0.85 9.72 0.59
N ALA A 93 1.94 10.23 -0.04
CA ALA A 93 3.28 10.22 0.52
C ALA A 93 4.12 11.39 -0.04
N SER A 94 3.85 12.61 0.39
CA SER A 94 4.43 13.83 -0.17
C SER A 94 5.98 13.86 -0.15
N VAL A 95 6.61 13.29 0.88
CA VAL A 95 8.07 13.18 0.95
C VAL A 95 8.61 12.19 -0.08
N LEU A 96 7.93 11.05 -0.28
CA LEU A 96 8.25 10.10 -1.35
C LEU A 96 8.10 10.75 -2.72
N ASN A 97 7.03 11.52 -2.93
CA ASN A 97 6.81 12.27 -4.17
C ASN A 97 7.96 13.24 -4.48
N ALA A 98 8.52 13.89 -3.46
CA ALA A 98 9.71 14.74 -3.62
C ALA A 98 10.94 13.92 -4.07
N ARG A 99 11.08 12.69 -3.61
CA ARG A 99 12.17 11.78 -4.03
C ARG A 99 11.99 11.26 -5.45
N ILE A 100 10.77 10.91 -5.83
CA ILE A 100 10.43 10.56 -7.22
C ILE A 100 10.72 11.76 -8.16
N ARG A 101 10.33 12.98 -7.72
CA ARG A 101 10.64 14.19 -8.49
C ARG A 101 12.15 14.40 -8.65
N LYS A 102 12.94 14.07 -7.63
CA LYS A 102 14.41 14.15 -7.71
C LYS A 102 14.94 13.13 -8.72
N ALA A 103 14.48 11.88 -8.70
CA ALA A 103 14.83 10.88 -9.74
C ALA A 103 14.46 11.37 -11.15
N PHE A 104 13.30 12.01 -11.32
CA PHE A 104 12.87 12.57 -12.61
C PHE A 104 13.82 13.67 -13.11
N ILE A 105 14.29 14.58 -12.23
CA ILE A 105 15.14 15.70 -12.59
C ILE A 105 16.59 15.26 -12.79
N ASP A 106 17.15 14.50 -11.85
CA ASP A 106 18.58 14.19 -11.78
C ASP A 106 18.96 13.00 -12.67
N ASN A 107 18.08 11.98 -12.77
CA ASN A 107 18.34 10.75 -13.51
C ASN A 107 17.51 10.62 -14.80
N ASN A 108 16.73 11.64 -15.17
CA ASN A 108 15.80 11.56 -16.31
C ASN A 108 14.86 10.34 -16.24
N CYS A 109 14.49 9.97 -15.01
CA CYS A 109 13.64 8.82 -14.72
C CYS A 109 12.34 8.89 -15.51
N LYS A 110 11.98 7.80 -16.18
CA LYS A 110 10.71 7.67 -16.91
C LYS A 110 9.64 7.21 -15.94
N ILE A 111 8.54 7.95 -15.87
CA ILE A 111 7.46 7.66 -14.93
C ILE A 111 6.21 7.32 -15.72
N GLY A 112 5.66 6.13 -15.50
CA GLY A 112 4.39 5.69 -16.07
C GLY A 112 3.30 5.64 -14.99
N LEU A 113 2.07 5.95 -15.36
CA LEU A 113 0.91 5.90 -14.47
C LEU A 113 -0.21 5.04 -15.05
N ILE A 114 -0.63 4.04 -14.29
CA ILE A 114 -1.88 3.30 -14.47
C ILE A 114 -2.84 3.71 -13.35
N GLY A 115 -4.00 4.23 -13.72
CA GLY A 115 -4.99 4.76 -12.79
C GLY A 115 -5.51 6.14 -13.21
N PRO A 116 -6.28 6.85 -12.41
CA PRO A 116 -6.76 8.20 -12.69
C PRO A 116 -5.60 9.19 -12.89
N SER A 117 -5.82 10.19 -13.76
CA SER A 117 -4.83 11.26 -13.96
C SER A 117 -4.66 12.08 -12.70
N VAL A 118 -3.40 12.37 -12.32
CA VAL A 118 -3.04 13.09 -11.10
C VAL A 118 -2.03 14.19 -11.40
N ASP A 119 -2.00 15.24 -10.57
CA ASP A 119 -0.98 16.28 -10.64
C ASP A 119 0.17 15.94 -9.68
N LEU A 120 1.34 15.57 -10.25
CA LEU A 120 2.52 15.13 -9.49
C LEU A 120 3.65 16.18 -9.42
N ASN A 121 3.50 17.33 -10.05
CA ASN A 121 4.55 18.37 -10.20
C ASN A 121 5.76 17.94 -11.05
N TYR A 122 5.63 16.89 -11.83
CA TYR A 122 6.57 16.41 -12.87
C TYR A 122 5.79 15.68 -13.96
N SER A 123 6.40 15.53 -15.13
CA SER A 123 5.77 14.84 -16.24
C SER A 123 5.80 13.33 -16.07
N TYR A 124 4.77 12.66 -16.54
CA TYR A 124 4.66 11.21 -16.57
C TYR A 124 3.89 10.76 -17.82
N ASP A 125 4.10 9.52 -18.22
CA ASP A 125 3.35 8.89 -19.28
C ASP A 125 2.06 8.28 -18.71
N LYS A 126 0.91 8.81 -19.10
CA LYS A 126 -0.38 8.22 -18.77
C LYS A 126 -0.58 6.97 -19.63
N ILE A 127 -0.43 5.80 -19.01
CA ILE A 127 -0.51 4.52 -19.73
C ILE A 127 -1.98 4.14 -19.94
N SER A 128 -2.74 4.02 -18.85
CA SER A 128 -4.16 3.65 -18.88
C SER A 128 -4.89 4.10 -17.61
N GLU A 129 -6.21 4.16 -17.67
CA GLU A 129 -7.06 4.27 -16.47
C GLU A 129 -7.44 2.89 -15.92
N SER A 130 -7.40 1.86 -16.77
CA SER A 130 -7.73 0.50 -16.42
C SER A 130 -6.54 -0.24 -15.82
N LEU A 131 -6.75 -0.92 -14.69
CA LEU A 131 -5.76 -1.81 -14.09
C LEU A 131 -5.46 -3.05 -14.94
N GLY A 132 -6.36 -3.38 -15.88
CA GLY A 132 -6.16 -4.48 -16.83
C GLY A 132 -4.93 -4.31 -17.73
N GLU A 133 -4.46 -3.07 -17.95
CA GLU A 133 -3.23 -2.75 -18.69
C GLU A 133 -1.97 -3.40 -18.08
N LEU A 134 -2.01 -3.78 -16.79
CA LEU A 134 -0.91 -4.52 -16.17
C LEU A 134 -0.61 -5.85 -16.87
N ASN A 135 -1.63 -6.51 -17.43
CA ASN A 135 -1.43 -7.73 -18.20
C ASN A 135 -0.71 -7.44 -19.53
N ASP A 136 -1.00 -6.31 -20.17
CA ASP A 136 -0.29 -5.90 -21.38
C ASP A 136 1.17 -5.50 -21.09
N ILE A 137 1.45 -4.95 -19.89
CA ILE A 137 2.84 -4.75 -19.45
C ILE A 137 3.52 -6.10 -19.23
N LEU A 138 2.88 -7.03 -18.52
CA LEU A 138 3.42 -8.36 -18.23
C LEU A 138 3.74 -9.14 -19.53
N ASP A 139 2.86 -9.04 -20.52
CA ASP A 139 2.98 -9.68 -21.83
C ASP A 139 3.92 -8.91 -22.80
N ASN A 140 4.53 -7.83 -22.34
CA ASN A 140 5.40 -6.94 -23.15
C ASN A 140 4.71 -6.35 -24.40
N LYS A 141 3.42 -6.03 -24.28
CA LYS A 141 2.59 -5.43 -25.34
C LYS A 141 2.42 -3.92 -25.18
N SER A 142 2.57 -3.40 -23.97
CA SER A 142 2.48 -1.97 -23.68
C SER A 142 3.78 -1.25 -24.10
N LYS A 143 3.66 -0.01 -24.58
CA LYS A 143 4.84 0.81 -24.91
C LYS A 143 5.73 1.07 -23.69
N PHE A 144 5.16 1.13 -22.51
CA PHE A 144 5.91 1.33 -21.27
C PHE A 144 6.66 0.07 -20.82
N SER A 145 6.31 -1.10 -21.34
CA SER A 145 7.03 -2.35 -21.06
C SER A 145 8.49 -2.25 -21.46
N GLU A 146 8.78 -1.74 -22.68
CA GLU A 146 10.16 -1.52 -23.13
C GLU A 146 10.95 -0.62 -22.18
N VAL A 147 10.32 0.46 -21.70
CA VAL A 147 10.96 1.38 -20.75
C VAL A 147 11.28 0.68 -19.45
N LEU A 148 10.31 -0.09 -18.91
CA LEU A 148 10.43 -0.74 -17.61
C LEU A 148 11.44 -1.89 -17.62
N PHE A 149 11.39 -2.77 -18.66
CA PHE A 149 12.26 -3.95 -18.74
C PHE A 149 13.70 -3.65 -19.21
N ASN A 150 13.93 -2.52 -19.90
CA ASN A 150 15.27 -2.08 -20.30
C ASN A 150 15.92 -1.11 -19.29
N ALA A 151 15.21 -0.70 -18.25
CA ALA A 151 15.75 0.15 -17.20
C ALA A 151 16.78 -0.60 -16.35
N THR A 152 17.73 0.11 -15.76
CA THR A 152 18.73 -0.48 -14.86
C THR A 152 18.20 -0.64 -13.43
N ASN A 153 17.44 0.35 -12.98
CA ASN A 153 16.88 0.43 -11.63
C ASN A 153 15.36 0.71 -11.67
N PRO A 154 14.56 -0.17 -12.30
CA PRO A 154 13.12 0.01 -12.34
C PRO A 154 12.48 -0.23 -10.98
N ILE A 155 11.39 0.51 -10.69
CA ILE A 155 10.60 0.41 -9.46
C ILE A 155 9.12 0.40 -9.81
N ILE A 156 8.34 -0.44 -9.12
CA ILE A 156 6.88 -0.46 -9.17
C ILE A 156 6.34 0.04 -7.83
N ILE A 157 5.41 0.99 -7.85
CA ILE A 157 4.74 1.51 -6.65
C ILE A 157 3.23 1.33 -6.81
N VAL A 158 2.64 0.47 -5.98
CA VAL A 158 1.20 0.20 -5.95
C VAL A 158 0.56 0.99 -4.83
N GLY A 159 -0.39 1.84 -5.16
CA GLY A 159 -1.08 2.69 -4.20
C GLY A 159 -2.37 2.08 -3.64
N THR A 160 -2.91 2.74 -2.64
CA THR A 160 -4.09 2.30 -1.89
C THR A 160 -5.32 2.14 -2.78
N SER A 161 -5.51 2.99 -3.81
CA SER A 161 -6.69 2.90 -4.67
C SER A 161 -6.72 1.61 -5.51
N ALA A 162 -5.55 1.11 -5.92
CA ALA A 162 -5.46 -0.17 -6.62
C ALA A 162 -5.71 -1.36 -5.69
N ILE A 163 -5.14 -1.31 -4.47
CA ILE A 163 -5.27 -2.39 -3.48
C ILE A 163 -6.72 -2.52 -2.96
N ASN A 164 -7.42 -1.40 -2.80
CA ASN A 164 -8.78 -1.36 -2.29
C ASN A 164 -9.84 -1.67 -3.35
N SER A 165 -9.43 -1.81 -4.62
CA SER A 165 -10.35 -2.20 -5.68
C SER A 165 -10.78 -3.66 -5.53
N SER A 166 -11.89 -4.04 -6.17
CA SER A 166 -12.34 -5.44 -6.23
C SER A 166 -11.30 -6.37 -6.87
N GLU A 167 -10.40 -5.83 -7.67
CA GLU A 167 -9.33 -6.55 -8.38
C GLU A 167 -7.98 -6.47 -7.66
N GLY A 168 -7.92 -5.86 -6.47
CA GLY A 168 -6.67 -5.56 -5.75
C GLY A 168 -5.75 -6.76 -5.57
N SER A 169 -6.30 -7.94 -5.25
CA SER A 169 -5.51 -9.18 -5.16
C SER A 169 -4.91 -9.62 -6.49
N SER A 170 -5.65 -9.45 -7.60
CA SER A 170 -5.14 -9.74 -8.95
C SER A 170 -4.05 -8.75 -9.35
N VAL A 171 -4.28 -7.45 -9.07
CA VAL A 171 -3.29 -6.39 -9.31
C VAL A 171 -1.97 -6.68 -8.60
N LEU A 172 -2.03 -7.04 -7.31
CA LEU A 172 -0.82 -7.37 -6.54
C LEU A 172 -0.07 -8.57 -7.14
N LYS A 173 -0.79 -9.62 -7.54
CA LYS A 173 -0.17 -10.79 -8.18
C LYS A 173 0.50 -10.42 -9.50
N THR A 174 -0.20 -9.70 -10.37
CA THR A 174 0.37 -9.28 -11.66
C THR A 174 1.57 -8.36 -11.46
N CYS A 175 1.52 -7.40 -10.52
CA CYS A 175 2.66 -6.55 -10.20
C CYS A 175 3.86 -7.36 -9.64
N ALA A 176 3.61 -8.40 -8.83
CA ALA A 176 4.66 -9.28 -8.35
C ALA A 176 5.30 -10.12 -9.48
N GLU A 177 4.50 -10.56 -10.45
CA GLU A 177 5.01 -11.27 -11.64
C GLU A 177 5.83 -10.35 -12.54
N ILE A 178 5.39 -9.11 -12.75
CA ILE A 178 6.18 -8.09 -13.47
C ILE A 178 7.49 -7.84 -12.73
N ALA A 179 7.45 -7.63 -11.41
CA ALA A 179 8.63 -7.35 -10.59
C ALA A 179 9.69 -8.45 -10.72
N LYS A 180 9.29 -9.72 -10.75
CA LYS A 180 10.20 -10.87 -10.93
C LYS A 180 10.92 -10.88 -12.29
N GLN A 181 10.35 -10.22 -13.30
CA GLN A 181 10.97 -10.11 -14.63
C GLN A 181 11.88 -8.87 -14.76
N LEU A 182 11.89 -7.97 -13.78
CA LEU A 182 12.72 -6.77 -13.83
C LEU A 182 14.20 -7.10 -13.61
N PRO A 183 15.12 -6.39 -14.28
CA PRO A 183 16.54 -6.74 -14.27
C PRO A 183 17.22 -6.60 -12.89
N ASN A 184 16.67 -5.78 -12.02
CA ASN A 184 17.18 -5.58 -10.65
C ASN A 184 16.53 -6.47 -9.59
N PHE A 185 15.60 -7.37 -9.98
CA PHE A 185 15.01 -8.32 -9.05
C PHE A 185 16.05 -9.38 -8.62
N SER A 186 16.15 -9.61 -7.31
CA SER A 186 17.05 -10.63 -6.72
C SER A 186 16.48 -11.15 -5.39
N GLU A 187 17.10 -12.17 -4.81
CA GLU A 187 16.75 -12.67 -3.47
C GLU A 187 16.89 -11.60 -2.37
N SER A 188 17.76 -10.60 -2.58
CA SER A 188 18.02 -9.52 -1.63
C SER A 188 17.27 -8.23 -1.94
N PHE A 189 16.66 -8.09 -3.13
CA PHE A 189 15.99 -6.87 -3.56
C PHE A 189 14.73 -7.16 -4.38
N ASN A 190 13.60 -6.61 -3.94
CA ASN A 190 12.33 -6.66 -4.67
C ASN A 190 11.92 -5.24 -5.09
N PRO A 191 11.84 -4.96 -6.39
CA PRO A 191 11.46 -3.64 -6.90
C PRO A 191 9.97 -3.30 -6.73
N LEU A 192 9.15 -4.23 -6.24
CA LEU A 192 7.74 -4.00 -5.92
C LEU A 192 7.60 -3.29 -4.58
N ASN A 193 6.91 -2.18 -4.57
CA ASN A 193 6.66 -1.36 -3.40
C ASN A 193 5.16 -1.15 -3.21
N ILE A 194 4.67 -1.45 -2.04
CA ILE A 194 3.27 -1.21 -1.68
C ILE A 194 3.22 0.05 -0.82
N LEU A 195 2.56 1.09 -1.34
CA LEU A 195 2.34 2.32 -0.61
C LEU A 195 1.11 2.16 0.28
N ASN A 196 1.31 1.44 1.38
CA ASN A 196 0.28 1.22 2.38
C ASN A 196 0.31 2.35 3.42
N GLN A 197 -0.83 2.97 3.67
CA GLN A 197 -0.97 4.04 4.66
C GLN A 197 -1.42 3.53 6.04
N ASP A 198 -1.73 2.25 6.15
CA ASP A 198 -2.27 1.66 7.37
C ASP A 198 -1.22 0.80 8.08
N ILE A 199 -0.73 1.28 9.23
CA ILE A 199 0.28 0.58 10.05
C ILE A 199 -0.32 -0.48 10.98
N SER A 200 -1.64 -0.55 11.09
CA SER A 200 -2.33 -1.54 11.95
C SER A 200 -2.51 -2.91 11.30
N ARG A 201 -2.00 -3.10 10.11
CA ARG A 201 -2.07 -4.34 9.32
C ARG A 201 -0.91 -5.27 9.57
#